data_1d91ff680ef9663a9b2fa9ad8eb036dc
#
_entry.id   1d91ff680ef9663a9b2fa9ad8eb036dc
#
_cell.length_a   1.000
_cell.length_b   1.000
_cell.length_c   1.000
_cell.angle_alpha   90.00
_cell.angle_beta   90.00
_cell.angle_gamma   90.00
#
_symmetry.space_group_name_H-M   'P 1'
#
loop_
_entity.id
_entity.type
_entity.pdbx_description
1 polymer ?
#
loop_
_entity_poly.entity_id
_entity_poly.type
_entity_poly.pdbx_seq_one_letter_code
_entity_poly.pdbx_strand_id
1 'polypeptide(L)'
;MFEFNVPLTHFVGLAIFLFSIGIFGLLYNRKSIINILITIEIMLLAVNLNFVAFSAFSGNAMGQLFVIFILTVAAAEIAIGLAILIIHYRQTGDITISSIEQISDSQTLSKEV
;
A
#
# COMPACT_ATOMS: atom_id res chain seq x y z
N MET A 1 6.11 -17.58 33.09
CA MET A 1 5.19 -17.04 32.09
C MET A 1 5.60 -15.60 31.82
N PHE A 2 6.00 -15.29 30.61
CA PHE A 2 6.36 -13.93 30.26
C PHE A 2 5.07 -13.13 29.94
N GLU A 3 4.55 -12.40 30.90
CA GLU A 3 3.53 -11.39 30.63
C GLU A 3 4.21 -10.18 30.01
N PHE A 4 4.26 -10.16 28.67
CA PHE A 4 4.65 -8.95 27.97
C PHE A 4 3.49 -7.96 28.01
N ASN A 5 3.47 -7.16 29.04
CA ASN A 5 2.49 -6.07 29.17
C ASN A 5 3.00 -4.86 28.36
N VAL A 6 2.89 -4.95 27.02
CA VAL A 6 3.31 -3.87 26.13
C VAL A 6 2.21 -2.81 26.09
N PRO A 7 2.47 -1.56 26.51
CA PRO A 7 1.46 -0.52 26.47
C PRO A 7 1.08 -0.12 25.05
N LEU A 8 -0.16 0.38 24.88
CA LEU A 8 -0.71 0.84 23.60
C LEU A 8 0.20 1.85 22.89
N THR A 9 0.90 2.70 23.63
CA THR A 9 1.82 3.71 23.11
C THR A 9 2.93 3.14 22.24
N HIS A 10 3.39 1.92 22.51
CA HIS A 10 4.41 1.25 21.69
C HIS A 10 3.86 0.85 20.32
N PHE A 11 2.63 0.36 20.27
CA PHE A 11 1.97 0.01 19.00
C PHE A 11 1.70 1.25 18.16
N VAL A 12 1.24 2.32 18.78
CA VAL A 12 1.03 3.61 18.10
C VAL A 12 2.35 4.19 17.61
N GLY A 13 3.41 4.12 18.43
CA GLY A 13 4.75 4.56 18.04
C GLY A 13 5.28 3.78 16.83
N LEU A 14 5.12 2.47 16.82
CA LEU A 14 5.50 1.62 15.68
C LEU A 14 4.70 1.97 14.42
N ALA A 15 3.40 2.20 14.56
CA ALA A 15 2.55 2.59 13.44
C ALA A 15 2.97 3.94 12.84
N ILE A 16 3.26 4.94 13.67
CA ILE A 16 3.78 6.24 13.22
C ILE A 16 5.11 6.08 12.49
N PHE A 17 5.99 5.25 13.02
CA PHE A 17 7.29 4.98 12.41
C PHE A 17 7.15 4.32 11.04
N LEU A 18 6.32 3.28 10.90
CA LEU A 18 6.02 2.63 9.63
C LEU A 18 5.36 3.58 8.62
N PHE A 19 4.42 4.39 9.08
CA PHE A 19 3.76 5.37 8.23
C PHE A 19 4.75 6.41 7.69
N SER A 20 5.66 6.87 8.53
CA SER A 20 6.72 7.80 8.14
C SER A 20 7.64 7.18 7.09
N ILE A 21 8.05 5.93 7.26
CA ILE A 21 8.85 5.19 6.25
C ILE A 21 8.09 5.13 4.92
N GLY A 22 6.80 4.84 4.95
CA GLY A 22 5.96 4.83 3.75
C GLY A 22 5.96 6.17 3.02
N ILE A 23 5.77 7.28 3.76
CA ILE A 23 5.81 8.63 3.19
C ILE A 23 7.18 8.92 2.56
N PHE A 24 8.27 8.68 3.30
CA PHE A 24 9.61 8.91 2.79
C PHE A 24 9.92 8.06 1.55
N GLY A 25 9.53 6.78 1.56
CA GLY A 25 9.67 5.89 0.42
C GLY A 25 8.93 6.40 -0.82
N LEU A 26 7.70 6.91 -0.62
CA LEU A 26 6.89 7.46 -1.69
C LEU A 26 7.51 8.74 -2.29
N LEU A 27 8.01 9.64 -1.43
CA LEU A 27 8.61 10.90 -1.88
C LEU A 27 9.96 10.70 -2.56
N TYR A 28 10.75 9.75 -2.06
CA TYR A 28 12.10 9.51 -2.54
C TYR A 28 12.14 8.82 -3.91
N ASN A 29 11.29 7.83 -4.11
CA ASN A 29 11.31 7.04 -5.34
C ASN A 29 9.91 6.80 -5.91
N ARG A 30 9.29 7.85 -6.41
CA ARG A 30 7.97 7.82 -7.04
C ARG A 30 7.98 7.56 -8.56
N LYS A 31 9.14 7.19 -9.12
CA LYS A 31 9.27 6.91 -10.55
C LYS A 31 8.82 5.49 -10.93
N SER A 32 8.99 4.54 -10.01
CA SER A 32 8.62 3.13 -10.22
C SER A 32 7.24 2.84 -9.61
N ILE A 33 6.35 2.26 -10.41
CA ILE A 33 5.00 1.88 -9.98
C ILE A 33 5.05 0.82 -8.88
N ILE A 34 5.98 -0.14 -8.97
CA ILE A 34 6.15 -1.17 -7.92
C ILE A 34 6.50 -0.52 -6.59
N ASN A 35 7.38 0.46 -6.60
CA ASN A 35 7.79 1.15 -5.37
C ASN A 35 6.63 1.94 -4.76
N ILE A 36 5.82 2.59 -5.58
CA ILE A 36 4.60 3.27 -5.13
C ILE A 36 3.63 2.27 -4.49
N LEU A 37 3.39 1.12 -5.12
CA LEU A 37 2.52 0.08 -4.56
C LEU A 37 3.01 -0.41 -3.21
N ILE A 38 4.30 -0.71 -3.07
CA ILE A 38 4.90 -1.18 -1.82
C ILE A 38 4.79 -0.11 -0.72
N THR A 39 5.06 1.14 -1.03
CA THR A 39 5.03 2.22 -0.04
C THR A 39 3.62 2.52 0.46
N ILE A 40 2.62 2.48 -0.42
CA ILE A 40 1.22 2.61 -0.05
C ILE A 40 0.81 1.44 0.86
N GLU A 41 1.25 0.23 0.56
CA GLU A 41 0.94 -0.95 1.38
C GLU A 41 1.55 -0.84 2.78
N ILE A 42 2.77 -0.35 2.92
CA ILE A 42 3.38 -0.09 4.23
C ILE A 42 2.57 0.95 5.02
N MET A 43 2.06 1.99 4.35
CA MET A 43 1.21 2.99 5.00
C MET A 43 -0.13 2.38 5.45
N LEU A 44 -0.75 1.54 4.63
CA LEU A 44 -1.96 0.80 4.99
C LEU A 44 -1.73 -0.16 6.16
N LEU A 45 -0.58 -0.85 6.17
CA LEU A 45 -0.19 -1.71 7.28
C LEU A 45 -0.08 -0.92 8.58
N ALA A 46 0.49 0.28 8.56
CA ALA A 46 0.60 1.15 9.72
C ALA A 46 -0.78 1.55 10.27
N VAL A 47 -1.71 1.91 9.40
CA VAL A 47 -3.09 2.23 9.78
C VAL A 47 -3.80 1.02 10.37
N ASN A 48 -3.66 -0.15 9.73
CA ASN A 48 -4.25 -1.40 10.21
C ASN A 48 -3.72 -1.81 11.57
N LEU A 49 -2.42 -1.60 11.82
CA LEU A 49 -1.81 -1.85 13.13
C LEU A 49 -2.48 -1.02 14.22
N ASN A 50 -2.78 0.25 13.95
CA ASN A 50 -3.51 1.10 14.89
C ASN A 50 -4.93 0.57 15.16
N PHE A 51 -5.69 0.18 14.12
CA PHE A 51 -7.03 -0.37 14.31
C PHE A 51 -7.03 -1.63 15.17
N VAL A 52 -6.08 -2.55 14.93
CA VAL A 52 -5.94 -3.77 15.74
C VAL A 52 -5.57 -3.45 17.17
N ALA A 53 -4.58 -2.55 17.37
CA ALA A 53 -4.12 -2.17 18.69
C ALA A 53 -5.24 -1.53 19.52
N PHE A 54 -5.93 -0.54 18.99
CA PHE A 54 -7.05 0.12 19.69
C PHE A 54 -8.19 -0.85 19.95
N SER A 55 -8.50 -1.74 19.02
CA SER A 55 -9.52 -2.77 19.18
C SER A 55 -9.17 -3.74 20.32
N ALA A 56 -7.93 -4.21 20.36
CA ALA A 56 -7.46 -5.12 21.40
C ALA A 56 -7.49 -4.46 22.80
N PHE A 57 -7.02 -3.22 22.91
CA PHE A 57 -6.99 -2.49 24.17
C PHE A 57 -8.38 -2.04 24.67
N SER A 58 -9.34 -1.81 23.77
CA SER A 58 -10.72 -1.47 24.14
C SER A 58 -11.60 -2.70 24.42
N GLY A 59 -11.08 -3.90 24.21
CA GLY A 59 -11.85 -5.15 24.40
C GLY A 59 -12.98 -5.36 23.37
N ASN A 60 -12.93 -4.65 22.24
CA ASN A 60 -13.94 -4.71 21.19
C ASN A 60 -13.34 -5.26 19.89
N ALA A 61 -13.86 -6.37 19.39
CA ALA A 61 -13.37 -7.03 18.18
C ALA A 61 -13.71 -6.29 16.88
N MET A 62 -14.48 -5.23 16.90
CA MET A 62 -14.96 -4.52 15.70
C MET A 62 -13.82 -3.98 14.84
N GLY A 63 -12.76 -3.41 15.49
CA GLY A 63 -11.58 -2.93 14.76
C GLY A 63 -10.80 -4.05 14.07
N GLN A 64 -10.73 -5.23 14.68
CA GLN A 64 -10.08 -6.41 14.09
C GLN A 64 -10.84 -6.92 12.86
N LEU A 65 -12.18 -6.98 12.93
CA LEU A 65 -13.02 -7.33 11.78
C LEU A 65 -12.85 -6.33 10.63
N PHE A 66 -12.78 -5.05 10.96
CA PHE A 66 -12.58 -3.99 9.99
C PHE A 66 -11.22 -4.12 9.28
N VAL A 67 -10.17 -4.46 10.02
CA VAL A 67 -8.83 -4.70 9.45
C VAL A 67 -8.82 -5.90 8.50
N ILE A 68 -9.49 -7.00 8.84
CA ILE A 68 -9.59 -8.16 7.94
C ILE A 68 -10.26 -7.74 6.62
N PHE A 69 -11.28 -6.91 6.68
CA PHE A 69 -11.96 -6.39 5.51
C PHE A 69 -11.02 -5.50 4.65
N ILE A 70 -10.30 -4.57 5.29
CA ILE A 70 -9.32 -3.71 4.60
C ILE A 70 -8.22 -4.54 3.94
N LEU A 71 -7.66 -5.54 4.65
CA LEU A 71 -6.61 -6.39 4.11
C LEU A 71 -7.09 -7.21 2.91
N THR A 72 -8.33 -7.67 2.93
CA THR A 72 -8.92 -8.41 1.81
C THR A 72 -9.02 -7.52 0.57
N VAL A 73 -9.52 -6.30 0.72
CA VAL A 73 -9.62 -5.33 -0.38
C VAL A 73 -8.24 -4.93 -0.89
N ALA A 74 -7.30 -4.63 0.02
CA ALA A 74 -5.93 -4.26 -0.33
C ALA A 74 -5.23 -5.38 -1.11
N ALA A 75 -5.38 -6.63 -0.68
CA ALA A 75 -4.81 -7.78 -1.38
C ALA A 75 -5.38 -7.92 -2.81
N ALA A 76 -6.67 -7.72 -2.99
CA ALA A 76 -7.31 -7.73 -4.29
C ALA A 76 -6.80 -6.59 -5.20
N GLU A 77 -6.66 -5.39 -4.67
CA GLU A 77 -6.14 -4.24 -5.41
C GLU A 77 -4.70 -4.44 -5.86
N ILE A 78 -3.84 -4.96 -4.98
CA ILE A 78 -2.44 -5.27 -5.31
C ILE A 78 -2.37 -6.34 -6.38
N ALA A 79 -3.17 -7.40 -6.28
CA ALA A 79 -3.20 -8.46 -7.28
C ALA A 79 -3.57 -7.92 -8.66
N ILE A 80 -4.58 -7.08 -8.76
CA ILE A 80 -4.99 -6.42 -10.00
C ILE A 80 -3.91 -5.46 -10.49
N GLY A 81 -3.35 -4.64 -9.60
CA GLY A 81 -2.29 -3.69 -9.93
C GLY A 81 -1.03 -4.38 -10.48
N LEU A 82 -0.60 -5.48 -9.84
CA LEU A 82 0.53 -6.27 -10.32
C LEU A 82 0.23 -6.96 -11.66
N ALA A 83 -0.98 -7.46 -11.88
CA ALA A 83 -1.37 -8.07 -13.15
C ALA A 83 -1.28 -7.05 -14.30
N ILE A 84 -1.80 -5.85 -14.10
CA ILE A 84 -1.72 -4.75 -15.07
C ILE A 84 -0.26 -4.37 -15.33
N LEU A 85 0.54 -4.27 -14.27
CA LEU A 85 1.95 -3.91 -14.37
C LEU A 85 2.78 -4.94 -15.15
N ILE A 86 2.51 -6.24 -14.93
CA ILE A 86 3.18 -7.33 -15.66
C ILE A 86 2.84 -7.27 -17.14
N ILE A 87 1.58 -7.04 -17.49
CA ILE A 87 1.14 -6.90 -18.87
C ILE A 87 1.82 -5.70 -19.53
N HIS A 88 1.85 -4.57 -18.84
CA HIS A 88 2.51 -3.37 -19.32
C HIS A 88 4.03 -3.59 -19.53
N TYR A 89 4.69 -4.22 -18.58
CA TYR A 89 6.13 -4.56 -18.69
C TYR A 89 6.43 -5.47 -19.88
N ARG A 90 5.57 -6.45 -20.12
CA ARG A 90 5.73 -7.35 -21.29
C ARG A 90 5.61 -6.62 -22.62
N GLN A 91 4.81 -5.56 -22.69
CA GLN A 91 4.62 -4.76 -23.89
C GLN A 91 5.71 -3.73 -24.12
N THR A 92 6.22 -3.11 -23.06
CA THR A 92 7.13 -1.95 -23.14
C THR A 92 8.53 -2.21 -22.61
N GLY A 93 8.71 -3.23 -21.77
CA GLY A 93 9.98 -3.48 -21.05
C GLY A 93 10.28 -2.46 -19.95
N ASP A 94 9.32 -1.60 -19.58
CA ASP A 94 9.49 -0.52 -18.60
C ASP A 94 8.31 -0.48 -17.62
N ILE A 95 8.60 -0.19 -16.34
CA ILE A 95 7.62 -0.08 -15.25
C ILE A 95 7.53 1.35 -14.69
N THR A 96 8.06 2.33 -15.39
CA THR A 96 8.02 3.73 -14.98
C THR A 96 6.69 4.38 -15.35
N ILE A 97 6.30 5.40 -14.59
CA ILE A 97 5.08 6.19 -14.86
C ILE A 97 5.16 6.84 -16.24
N SER A 98 6.35 7.32 -16.64
CA SER A 98 6.56 7.93 -17.96
C SER A 98 6.25 7.02 -19.13
N SER A 99 6.48 5.70 -19.00
CA SER A 99 6.14 4.73 -20.06
C SER A 99 4.62 4.57 -20.22
N ILE A 100 3.85 4.65 -19.15
CA ILE A 100 2.38 4.61 -19.19
C ILE A 100 1.83 5.86 -19.85
N GLU A 101 2.36 7.03 -19.55
CA GLU A 101 1.97 8.30 -20.19
C GLU A 101 2.21 8.26 -21.69
N GLN A 102 3.36 7.74 -22.15
CA GLN A 102 3.67 7.60 -23.57
C GLN A 102 2.67 6.71 -24.30
N ILE A 103 2.24 5.59 -23.72
CA ILE A 103 1.23 4.72 -24.32
C ILE A 103 -0.12 5.43 -24.39
N SER A 104 -0.53 6.14 -23.35
CA SER A 104 -1.77 6.91 -23.34
C SER A 104 -1.78 7.96 -24.45
N ASP A 105 -0.69 8.70 -24.63
CA ASP A 105 -0.54 9.71 -25.67
C ASP A 105 -0.57 9.08 -27.08
N SER A 106 0.11 7.97 -27.30
CA SER A 106 0.11 7.27 -28.58
C SER A 106 -1.26 6.74 -28.96
N GLN A 107 -2.05 6.24 -28.02
CA GLN A 107 -3.43 5.83 -28.24
C GLN A 107 -4.36 7.00 -28.57
N THR A 108 -4.15 8.14 -27.94
CA THR A 108 -4.93 9.36 -28.24
C THR A 108 -4.64 9.83 -29.66
N LEU A 109 -3.37 9.89 -30.07
CA LEU A 109 -2.97 10.26 -31.42
C LEU A 109 -3.52 9.31 -32.48
N SER A 110 -3.56 8.00 -32.22
CA SER A 110 -4.12 7.03 -33.17
C SER A 110 -5.62 7.16 -33.38
N LYS A 111 -6.34 7.69 -32.41
CA LYS A 111 -7.78 7.97 -32.51
C LYS A 111 -8.10 9.26 -33.28
N GLU A 112 -7.18 10.19 -33.33
CA GLU A 112 -7.33 11.47 -34.06
C GLU A 112 -7.03 11.34 -35.58
N VAL A 113 -6.39 10.25 -35.96
CA VAL A 113 -6.11 9.92 -37.35
C VAL A 113 -7.19 8.98 -37.91
#